data_9bfa3f8758e87074672d9c6343d328d3
#
_entry.id   9bfa3f8758e87074672d9c6343d328d3
#
_cell.length_a   1.000
_cell.length_b   1.000
_cell.length_c   1.000
_cell.angle_alpha   90.00
_cell.angle_beta   90.00
_cell.angle_gamma   90.00
#
_symmetry.space_group_name_H-M   'P 1'
#
loop_
_entity.id
_entity.type
_entity.pdbx_description
1 polymer ?
#
loop_
_entity_poly.entity_id
_entity_poly.type
_entity_poly.pdbx_seq_one_letter_code
_entity_poly.pdbx_strand_id
1 'polypeptide(L)'
;AYNEDVIRRNPFDFKLTDVVVNNSKKRIAMTEKQQKLWMGYIKEDSTYAKYYDEFVVLLETGMRVSEFCGLTKNDLDFTNKKIRVDHQLVRERGGKYYVEKTKTECGCRYIPMTDNVYQSLNNILARRKQVKVEKIVDGYSGFIMLDKNDNPKVALHIENEMRWAMKKYQKLYSDKPLPNSCHILQ
;
A
#
# COMPACT_ATOMS: atom_id res chain seq x y z
N ALA A 1 40.94 -4.43 -0.90
CA ALA A 1 41.88 -3.34 -0.64
C ALA A 1 42.46 -3.41 0.79
N TYR A 2 41.62 -3.49 1.85
CA TYR A 2 42.10 -3.66 3.24
C TYR A 2 42.79 -5.02 3.46
N ASN A 3 42.16 -6.11 3.00
CA ASN A 3 42.70 -7.48 3.11
C ASN A 3 43.92 -7.75 2.17
N GLU A 4 44.23 -6.84 1.28
CA GLU A 4 45.35 -6.91 0.35
C GLU A 4 46.48 -5.93 0.75
N ASP A 5 46.44 -5.44 2.00
CA ASP A 5 47.41 -4.47 2.57
C ASP A 5 47.58 -3.14 1.79
N VAL A 6 46.65 -2.83 0.91
CA VAL A 6 46.64 -1.55 0.17
C VAL A 6 46.18 -0.41 1.10
N ILE A 7 45.36 -0.71 2.12
CA ILE A 7 44.90 0.27 3.12
C ILE A 7 45.29 -0.23 4.51
N ARG A 8 46.07 0.50 5.26
CA ARG A 8 46.56 0.12 6.60
C ARG A 8 45.50 0.16 7.68
N ARG A 9 44.39 0.86 7.48
CA ARG A 9 43.22 0.92 8.37
C ARG A 9 41.94 0.86 7.55
N ASN A 10 40.98 0.10 8.03
CA ASN A 10 39.65 0.12 7.42
C ASN A 10 39.01 1.50 7.63
N PRO A 11 38.75 2.31 6.56
CA PRO A 11 38.14 3.62 6.70
C PRO A 11 36.69 3.57 7.20
N PHE A 12 36.08 2.37 7.24
CA PHE A 12 34.71 2.13 7.72
C PHE A 12 34.68 1.47 9.11
N ASP A 13 35.83 1.45 9.82
CA ASP A 13 35.96 0.91 11.17
C ASP A 13 35.47 1.95 12.21
N PHE A 14 34.19 2.34 12.07
CA PHE A 14 33.47 3.21 13.01
C PHE A 14 32.02 2.77 13.11
N LYS A 15 31.41 3.00 14.25
CA LYS A 15 29.96 2.79 14.41
C LYS A 15 29.21 3.94 13.76
N LEU A 16 28.33 3.64 12.82
CA LEU A 16 27.48 4.65 12.17
C LEU A 16 26.68 5.50 13.19
N THR A 17 26.33 4.90 14.32
CA THR A 17 25.64 5.60 15.43
C THR A 17 26.48 6.71 16.07
N ASP A 18 27.80 6.67 15.96
CA ASP A 18 28.69 7.66 16.54
C ASP A 18 28.89 8.91 15.63
N VAL A 19 28.54 8.74 14.35
CA VAL A 19 28.74 9.78 13.32
C VAL A 19 27.42 10.35 12.84
N VAL A 20 26.36 9.56 12.81
CA VAL A 20 25.03 9.95 12.29
C VAL A 20 24.06 10.10 13.45
N VAL A 21 23.68 11.33 13.75
CA VAL A 21 22.57 11.59 14.67
C VAL A 21 21.26 11.13 14.01
N ASN A 22 20.65 10.10 14.59
CA ASN A 22 19.38 9.62 14.10
C ASN A 22 18.24 10.58 14.49
N ASN A 23 18.00 11.56 13.63
CA ASN A 23 16.89 12.53 13.77
C ASN A 23 15.56 12.00 13.22
N SER A 24 15.45 10.70 12.95
CA SER A 24 14.20 10.12 12.43
C SER A 24 13.09 10.22 13.48
N LYS A 25 11.99 10.85 13.10
CA LYS A 25 10.80 10.90 13.97
C LYS A 25 10.23 9.49 14.11
N LYS A 26 10.03 9.04 15.34
CA LYS A 26 9.40 7.75 15.63
C LYS A 26 8.01 7.72 14.99
N ARG A 27 7.77 6.71 14.16
CA ARG A 27 6.46 6.51 13.55
C ARG A 27 5.51 5.92 14.59
N ILE A 28 4.32 6.49 14.69
CA ILE A 28 3.29 6.07 15.64
C ILE A 28 2.10 5.57 14.81
N ALA A 29 1.64 4.36 15.09
CA ALA A 29 0.43 3.82 14.48
C ALA A 29 -0.82 4.52 15.04
N MET A 30 -1.90 4.54 14.26
CA MET A 30 -3.20 5.01 14.74
C MET A 30 -3.78 4.05 15.79
N THR A 31 -4.38 4.61 16.82
CA THR A 31 -5.23 3.83 17.74
C THR A 31 -6.54 3.44 17.04
N GLU A 32 -7.21 2.40 17.54
CA GLU A 32 -8.53 1.99 17.02
C GLU A 32 -9.56 3.13 17.00
N LYS A 33 -9.55 3.97 18.03
CA LYS A 33 -10.42 5.15 18.09
C LYS A 33 -10.14 6.13 16.97
N GLN A 34 -8.86 6.40 16.69
CA GLN A 34 -8.45 7.27 15.59
C GLN A 34 -8.80 6.66 14.23
N GLN A 35 -8.60 5.35 14.06
CA GLN A 35 -9.00 4.64 12.83
C GLN A 35 -10.51 4.76 12.58
N LYS A 36 -11.34 4.51 13.58
CA LYS A 36 -12.81 4.64 13.47
C LYS A 36 -13.23 6.06 13.08
N LEU A 37 -12.64 7.07 13.72
CA LEU A 37 -12.95 8.47 13.41
C LEU A 37 -12.52 8.83 11.99
N TRP A 38 -11.32 8.40 11.57
CA TRP A 38 -10.80 8.68 10.24
C TRP A 38 -11.62 7.97 9.16
N MET A 39 -11.94 6.69 9.37
CA MET A 39 -12.76 5.93 8.43
C MET A 39 -14.20 6.48 8.33
N GLY A 40 -14.78 6.95 9.45
CA GLY A 40 -16.05 7.68 9.44
C GLY A 40 -15.98 8.94 8.58
N TYR A 41 -14.94 9.74 8.76
CA TYR A 41 -14.69 10.92 7.92
C TYR A 41 -14.55 10.56 6.44
N ILE A 42 -13.73 9.55 6.10
CA ILE A 42 -13.54 9.12 4.70
C ILE A 42 -14.87 8.73 4.07
N LYS A 43 -15.74 8.01 4.80
CA LYS A 43 -17.04 7.55 4.31
C LYS A 43 -17.99 8.69 3.96
N GLU A 44 -17.93 9.78 4.71
CA GLU A 44 -18.84 10.93 4.57
C GLU A 44 -18.29 12.02 3.65
N ASP A 45 -16.98 12.06 3.39
CA ASP A 45 -16.37 13.11 2.59
C ASP A 45 -16.66 12.92 1.09
N SER A 46 -17.26 13.93 0.44
CA SER A 46 -17.64 13.89 -0.98
C SER A 46 -16.51 13.59 -1.95
N THR A 47 -15.25 13.90 -1.57
CA THR A 47 -14.06 13.69 -2.39
C THR A 47 -13.45 12.31 -2.16
N TYR A 48 -13.42 11.85 -0.90
CA TYR A 48 -12.66 10.67 -0.48
C TYR A 48 -13.51 9.42 -0.26
N ALA A 49 -14.84 9.52 -0.20
CA ALA A 49 -15.73 8.36 -0.04
C ALA A 49 -15.49 7.26 -1.08
N LYS A 50 -15.10 7.63 -2.29
CA LYS A 50 -14.78 6.68 -3.37
C LYS A 50 -13.58 5.78 -3.09
N TYR A 51 -12.70 6.17 -2.15
CA TYR A 51 -11.51 5.38 -1.73
C TYR A 51 -11.74 4.60 -0.44
N TYR A 52 -12.94 4.70 0.14
CA TYR A 52 -13.28 4.04 1.40
C TYR A 52 -12.97 2.54 1.39
N ASP A 53 -13.42 1.83 0.35
CA ASP A 53 -13.24 0.39 0.23
C ASP A 53 -11.75 0.00 0.08
N GLU A 54 -10.95 0.80 -0.62
CA GLU A 54 -9.50 0.60 -0.74
C GLU A 54 -8.82 0.67 0.63
N PHE A 55 -9.22 1.66 1.44
CA PHE A 55 -8.66 1.84 2.78
C PHE A 55 -9.14 0.76 3.76
N VAL A 56 -10.40 0.30 3.67
CA VAL A 56 -10.89 -0.85 4.46
C VAL A 56 -10.04 -2.08 4.18
N VAL A 57 -9.83 -2.43 2.91
CA VAL A 57 -9.04 -3.61 2.54
C VAL A 57 -7.63 -3.51 3.10
N LEU A 58 -6.96 -2.37 2.94
CA LEU A 58 -5.59 -2.18 3.43
C LEU A 58 -5.50 -2.25 4.96
N LEU A 59 -6.43 -1.61 5.67
CA LEU A 59 -6.45 -1.59 7.15
C LEU A 59 -6.70 -2.98 7.75
N GLU A 60 -7.67 -3.73 7.21
CA GLU A 60 -8.07 -5.00 7.79
C GLU A 60 -7.19 -6.18 7.37
N THR A 61 -6.50 -6.07 6.22
CA THR A 61 -5.61 -7.14 5.73
C THR A 61 -4.15 -6.94 6.11
N GLY A 62 -3.73 -5.72 6.38
CA GLY A 62 -2.33 -5.37 6.65
C GLY A 62 -1.38 -5.65 5.47
N MET A 63 -1.88 -5.84 4.25
CA MET A 63 -1.02 -6.04 3.08
C MET A 63 -0.30 -4.74 2.70
N ARG A 64 0.85 -4.87 2.06
CA ARG A 64 1.56 -3.69 1.55
C ARG A 64 0.75 -3.03 0.44
N VAL A 65 0.83 -1.70 0.33
CA VAL A 65 0.09 -0.95 -0.71
C VAL A 65 0.46 -1.44 -2.12
N SER A 66 1.73 -1.78 -2.35
CA SER A 66 2.21 -2.33 -3.64
C SER A 66 1.68 -3.74 -3.93
N GLU A 67 1.50 -4.58 -2.90
CA GLU A 67 0.85 -5.90 -3.01
C GLU A 67 -0.62 -5.73 -3.37
N PHE A 68 -1.33 -4.82 -2.69
CA PHE A 68 -2.73 -4.51 -2.98
C PHE A 68 -2.91 -3.99 -4.42
N CYS A 69 -2.01 -3.12 -4.89
CA CYS A 69 -2.01 -2.66 -6.28
C CYS A 69 -1.71 -3.78 -7.29
N GLY A 70 -0.98 -4.81 -6.87
CA GLY A 70 -0.65 -5.98 -7.67
C GLY A 70 -1.80 -6.98 -7.82
N LEU A 71 -2.80 -6.93 -6.95
CA LEU A 71 -3.89 -7.91 -6.99
C LEU A 71 -4.62 -7.92 -8.33
N THR A 72 -4.79 -9.12 -8.83
CA THR A 72 -5.63 -9.42 -10.00
C THR A 72 -6.92 -10.12 -9.57
N LYS A 73 -7.87 -10.25 -10.49
CA LYS A 73 -9.10 -11.02 -10.23
C LYS A 73 -8.82 -12.48 -9.84
N ASN A 74 -7.72 -13.05 -10.36
CA ASN A 74 -7.33 -14.44 -10.10
C ASN A 74 -6.77 -14.65 -8.69
N ASP A 75 -6.43 -13.57 -7.97
CA ASP A 75 -5.91 -13.64 -6.62
C ASP A 75 -7.02 -13.62 -5.55
N LEU A 76 -8.27 -13.43 -5.97
CA LEU A 76 -9.43 -13.30 -5.11
C LEU A 76 -10.29 -14.57 -5.16
N ASP A 77 -10.23 -15.37 -4.11
CA ASP A 77 -11.12 -16.52 -3.93
C ASP A 77 -12.29 -16.15 -3.02
N PHE A 78 -13.38 -15.70 -3.64
CA PHE A 78 -14.60 -15.32 -2.94
C PHE A 78 -15.35 -16.53 -2.34
N THR A 79 -15.17 -17.72 -2.90
CA THR A 79 -15.81 -18.94 -2.40
C THR A 79 -15.23 -19.35 -1.05
N ASN A 80 -13.90 -19.34 -0.93
CA ASN A 80 -13.18 -19.68 0.28
C ASN A 80 -12.82 -18.45 1.12
N LYS A 81 -13.26 -17.25 0.73
CA LYS A 81 -12.95 -15.95 1.37
C LYS A 81 -11.46 -15.77 1.63
N LYS A 82 -10.61 -15.91 0.60
CA LYS A 82 -9.15 -15.79 0.69
C LYS A 82 -8.59 -14.89 -0.39
N ILE A 83 -7.55 -14.13 -0.05
CA ILE A 83 -6.73 -13.32 -0.96
C ILE A 83 -5.36 -13.98 -1.05
N ARG A 84 -4.91 -14.30 -2.25
CA ARG A 84 -3.54 -14.75 -2.49
C ARG A 84 -2.62 -13.55 -2.67
N VAL A 85 -1.54 -13.50 -1.91
CA VAL A 85 -0.51 -12.47 -2.00
C VAL A 85 0.83 -13.14 -2.27
N ASP A 86 1.32 -13.05 -3.50
CA ASP A 86 2.58 -13.65 -3.95
C ASP A 86 3.42 -12.69 -4.81
N HIS A 87 2.90 -11.50 -5.07
CA HIS A 87 3.57 -10.49 -5.89
C HIS A 87 3.15 -9.08 -5.52
N GLN A 88 3.86 -8.11 -6.05
CA GLN A 88 3.55 -6.69 -5.94
C GLN A 88 3.72 -5.98 -7.29
N LEU A 89 2.94 -4.93 -7.51
CA LEU A 89 3.07 -4.07 -8.69
C LEU A 89 3.95 -2.87 -8.38
N VAL A 90 4.97 -2.67 -9.21
CA VAL A 90 5.89 -1.55 -9.09
C VAL A 90 5.90 -0.75 -10.39
N ARG A 91 6.16 0.56 -10.28
CA ARG A 91 6.37 1.44 -11.42
C ARG A 91 7.67 2.22 -11.22
N GLU A 92 8.59 2.09 -12.15
CA GLU A 92 9.84 2.83 -12.17
C GLU A 92 9.63 4.32 -12.48
N ARG A 93 10.64 5.14 -12.16
CA ARG A 93 10.64 6.59 -12.48
C ARG A 93 10.45 6.87 -13.97
N GLY A 94 10.91 5.97 -14.85
CA GLY A 94 10.71 6.02 -16.30
C GLY A 94 9.30 5.66 -16.78
N GLY A 95 8.37 5.33 -15.87
CA GLY A 95 6.99 5.00 -16.18
C GLY A 95 6.73 3.54 -16.55
N LYS A 96 7.77 2.69 -16.62
CA LYS A 96 7.64 1.25 -16.87
C LYS A 96 7.03 0.55 -15.67
N TYR A 97 6.04 -0.31 -15.92
CA TYR A 97 5.44 -1.19 -14.92
C TYR A 97 6.14 -2.54 -14.94
N TYR A 98 6.30 -3.14 -13.76
CA TYR A 98 6.74 -4.52 -13.62
C TYR A 98 6.12 -5.16 -12.38
N VAL A 99 6.06 -6.49 -12.38
CA VAL A 99 5.58 -7.29 -11.26
C VAL A 99 6.79 -7.92 -10.57
N GLU A 100 6.96 -7.60 -9.29
CA GLU A 100 7.99 -8.20 -8.46
C GLU A 100 7.35 -9.32 -7.62
N LYS A 101 7.84 -10.54 -7.83
CA LYS A 101 7.44 -11.68 -7.00
C LYS A 101 8.08 -11.61 -5.63
N THR A 102 7.46 -12.22 -4.65
CA THR A 102 8.05 -12.35 -3.31
C THR A 102 9.39 -13.10 -3.39
N LYS A 103 10.42 -12.58 -2.70
CA LYS A 103 11.80 -13.13 -2.76
C LYS A 103 11.93 -14.51 -2.09
N THR A 104 10.96 -14.92 -1.28
CA THR A 104 10.96 -16.15 -0.53
C THR A 104 9.59 -16.82 -0.60
N GLU A 105 9.55 -18.15 -0.44
CA GLU A 105 8.28 -18.90 -0.33
C GLU A 105 7.41 -18.40 0.82
N CYS A 106 8.01 -17.95 1.92
CA CYS A 106 7.30 -17.33 3.05
C CYS A 106 6.63 -15.99 2.70
N GLY A 107 6.99 -15.37 1.58
CA GLY A 107 6.33 -14.17 1.08
C GLY A 107 4.99 -14.46 0.39
N CYS A 108 4.80 -15.70 -0.10
CA CYS A 108 3.53 -16.15 -0.64
C CYS A 108 2.61 -16.56 0.52
N ARG A 109 1.49 -15.83 0.66
CA ARG A 109 0.55 -16.06 1.76
C ARG A 109 -0.89 -15.91 1.31
N TYR A 110 -1.78 -16.54 2.05
CA TYR A 110 -3.22 -16.33 1.91
C TYR A 110 -3.73 -15.51 3.11
N ILE A 111 -4.46 -14.45 2.81
CA ILE A 111 -5.10 -13.60 3.81
C ILE A 111 -6.59 -13.92 3.82
N PRO A 112 -7.20 -14.30 4.97
CA PRO A 112 -8.64 -14.50 5.04
C PRO A 112 -9.37 -13.17 4.87
N MET A 113 -10.50 -13.17 4.16
CA MET A 113 -11.37 -12.00 4.03
C MET A 113 -12.31 -11.94 5.21
N THR A 114 -12.29 -10.82 5.94
CA THR A 114 -13.41 -10.44 6.82
C THR A 114 -14.62 -10.11 5.97
N ASP A 115 -15.81 -10.01 6.57
CA ASP A 115 -17.01 -9.63 5.81
C ASP A 115 -16.91 -8.21 5.23
N ASN A 116 -16.22 -7.28 5.93
CA ASN A 116 -15.95 -5.94 5.43
C ASN A 116 -15.03 -5.97 4.21
N VAL A 117 -13.94 -6.74 4.29
CA VAL A 117 -12.97 -6.92 3.17
C VAL A 117 -13.67 -7.55 1.96
N TYR A 118 -14.47 -8.60 2.20
CA TYR A 118 -15.26 -9.26 1.16
C TYR A 118 -16.18 -8.26 0.44
N GLN A 119 -16.94 -7.49 1.21
CA GLN A 119 -17.85 -6.48 0.66
C GLN A 119 -17.09 -5.38 -0.09
N SER A 120 -15.99 -4.88 0.50
CA SER A 120 -15.18 -3.82 -0.11
C SER A 120 -14.53 -4.27 -1.43
N LEU A 121 -14.02 -5.50 -1.51
CA LEU A 121 -13.49 -6.05 -2.75
C LEU A 121 -14.57 -6.21 -3.83
N ASN A 122 -15.77 -6.65 -3.46
CA ASN A 122 -16.90 -6.68 -4.39
C ASN A 122 -17.26 -5.27 -4.89
N ASN A 123 -17.29 -4.27 -4.02
CA ASN A 123 -17.53 -2.88 -4.40
C ASN A 123 -16.46 -2.35 -5.35
N ILE A 124 -15.17 -2.65 -5.08
CA ILE A 124 -14.05 -2.27 -5.95
C ILE A 124 -14.24 -2.90 -7.34
N LEU A 125 -14.53 -4.21 -7.41
CA LEU A 125 -14.74 -4.90 -8.66
C LEU A 125 -15.97 -4.40 -9.42
N ALA A 126 -17.07 -4.09 -8.72
CA ALA A 126 -18.29 -3.54 -9.33
C ALA A 126 -18.06 -2.16 -9.94
N ARG A 127 -17.22 -1.33 -9.32
CA ARG A 127 -16.87 0.01 -9.83
C ARG A 127 -15.73 -0.03 -10.86
N ARG A 128 -15.05 -1.17 -10.98
CA ARG A 128 -13.93 -1.31 -11.91
C ARG A 128 -14.40 -1.12 -13.35
N LYS A 129 -13.78 -0.16 -14.03
CA LYS A 129 -14.05 0.08 -15.44
C LYS A 129 -13.75 -1.18 -16.26
N GLN A 130 -14.65 -1.55 -17.14
CA GLN A 130 -14.38 -2.58 -18.14
C GLN A 130 -13.59 -1.96 -19.29
N VAL A 131 -12.40 -2.48 -19.55
CA VAL A 131 -11.55 -2.04 -20.65
C VAL A 131 -11.59 -3.07 -21.79
N LYS A 132 -11.54 -2.58 -23.03
CA LYS A 132 -11.56 -3.47 -24.21
C LYS A 132 -10.30 -4.32 -24.30
N VAL A 133 -9.16 -3.78 -23.89
CA VAL A 133 -7.86 -4.47 -23.89
C VAL A 133 -7.23 -4.28 -22.52
N GLU A 134 -7.09 -5.38 -21.79
CA GLU A 134 -6.42 -5.36 -20.47
C GLU A 134 -4.91 -5.17 -20.65
N LYS A 135 -4.32 -4.29 -19.84
CA LYS A 135 -2.88 -4.15 -19.81
C LYS A 135 -2.24 -5.39 -19.18
N ILE A 136 -1.28 -5.96 -19.90
CA ILE A 136 -0.48 -7.09 -19.40
C ILE A 136 0.86 -6.53 -18.87
N VAL A 137 1.23 -6.91 -17.65
CA VAL A 137 2.51 -6.57 -17.02
C VAL A 137 3.16 -7.86 -16.54
N ASP A 138 4.28 -8.23 -17.14
CA ASP A 138 5.03 -9.47 -16.83
C ASP A 138 4.15 -10.74 -16.76
N GLY A 139 3.17 -10.85 -17.65
CA GLY A 139 2.23 -11.97 -17.72
C GLY A 139 0.99 -11.84 -16.82
N TYR A 140 0.89 -10.82 -15.99
CA TYR A 140 -0.28 -10.54 -15.16
C TYR A 140 -1.25 -9.59 -15.88
N SER A 141 -2.54 -9.86 -15.77
CA SER A 141 -3.62 -9.03 -16.32
C SER A 141 -4.84 -9.07 -15.38
N GLY A 142 -5.83 -8.23 -15.64
CA GLY A 142 -7.04 -8.21 -14.81
C GLY A 142 -6.81 -7.59 -13.44
N PHE A 143 -5.87 -6.65 -13.31
CA PHE A 143 -5.64 -5.90 -12.06
C PHE A 143 -6.95 -5.30 -11.55
N ILE A 144 -7.21 -5.44 -10.25
CA ILE A 144 -8.50 -5.04 -9.67
C ILE A 144 -8.71 -3.53 -9.66
N MET A 145 -7.63 -2.74 -9.69
CA MET A 145 -7.70 -1.28 -9.68
C MET A 145 -7.00 -0.67 -10.88
N LEU A 146 -7.67 0.27 -11.51
CA LEU A 146 -7.18 1.02 -12.66
C LEU A 146 -7.16 2.52 -12.35
N ASP A 147 -6.21 3.22 -12.97
CA ASP A 147 -6.18 4.68 -12.98
C ASP A 147 -7.12 5.26 -14.06
N LYS A 148 -7.18 6.58 -14.17
CA LYS A 148 -8.01 7.29 -15.17
C LYS A 148 -7.63 6.98 -16.62
N ASN A 149 -6.43 6.47 -16.86
CA ASN A 149 -5.88 6.13 -18.18
C ASN A 149 -5.94 4.62 -18.47
N ASP A 150 -6.74 3.87 -17.70
CA ASP A 150 -6.88 2.43 -17.79
C ASP A 150 -5.59 1.63 -17.51
N ASN A 151 -4.59 2.25 -16.89
CA ASN A 151 -3.42 1.54 -16.39
C ASN A 151 -3.65 1.01 -14.97
N PRO A 152 -2.96 -0.06 -14.58
CA PRO A 152 -2.99 -0.52 -13.19
C PRO A 152 -2.59 0.60 -12.23
N LYS A 153 -3.37 0.78 -11.16
CA LYS A 153 -3.10 1.77 -10.11
C LYS A 153 -1.87 1.33 -9.32
N VAL A 154 -0.96 2.23 -9.02
CA VAL A 154 0.27 1.93 -8.27
C VAL A 154 0.24 2.54 -6.86
N ALA A 155 1.09 2.05 -5.97
CA ALA A 155 1.16 2.46 -4.57
C ALA A 155 1.16 3.99 -4.38
N LEU A 156 1.93 4.72 -5.21
CA LEU A 156 2.01 6.17 -5.15
C LEU A 156 0.64 6.87 -5.27
N HIS A 157 -0.29 6.32 -6.06
CA HIS A 157 -1.63 6.89 -6.20
C HIS A 157 -2.38 6.81 -4.86
N ILE A 158 -2.42 5.62 -4.25
CA ILE A 158 -3.13 5.39 -2.99
C ILE A 158 -2.49 6.18 -1.84
N GLU A 159 -1.16 6.19 -1.78
CA GLU A 159 -0.42 6.96 -0.77
C GLU A 159 -0.70 8.46 -0.86
N ASN A 160 -0.79 9.01 -2.08
CA ASN A 160 -1.13 10.41 -2.29
C ASN A 160 -2.58 10.70 -1.88
N GLU A 161 -3.52 9.84 -2.28
CA GLU A 161 -4.94 9.97 -1.90
C GLU A 161 -5.10 9.95 -0.38
N MET A 162 -4.44 9.03 0.30
CA MET A 162 -4.43 8.95 1.76
C MET A 162 -3.79 10.20 2.40
N ARG A 163 -2.63 10.63 1.89
CA ARG A 163 -1.92 11.82 2.40
C ARG A 163 -2.78 13.08 2.29
N TRP A 164 -3.46 13.28 1.16
CA TRP A 164 -4.35 14.42 0.96
C TRP A 164 -5.60 14.33 1.83
N ALA A 165 -6.19 13.14 1.98
CA ALA A 165 -7.32 12.91 2.87
C ALA A 165 -6.96 13.21 4.33
N MET A 166 -5.79 12.75 4.79
CA MET A 166 -5.29 13.06 6.13
C MET A 166 -5.05 14.54 6.36
N LYS A 167 -4.45 15.24 5.39
CA LYS A 167 -4.25 16.70 5.48
C LYS A 167 -5.58 17.45 5.59
N LYS A 168 -6.59 17.05 4.81
CA LYS A 168 -7.92 17.65 4.88
C LYS A 168 -8.59 17.37 6.23
N TYR A 169 -8.52 16.13 6.72
CA TYR A 169 -9.02 15.76 8.04
C TYR A 169 -8.38 16.60 9.14
N GLN A 170 -7.05 16.69 9.18
CA GLN A 170 -6.33 17.48 10.19
C GLN A 170 -6.69 18.96 10.18
N LYS A 171 -6.98 19.52 9.00
CA LYS A 171 -7.45 20.90 8.88
C LYS A 171 -8.86 21.11 9.44
N LEU A 172 -9.75 20.10 9.28
CA LEU A 172 -11.13 20.16 9.75
C LEU A 172 -11.29 19.81 11.23
N TYR A 173 -10.44 18.89 11.73
CA TYR A 173 -10.52 18.29 13.07
C TYR A 173 -9.21 18.48 13.83
N SER A 174 -8.81 19.72 14.05
CA SER A 174 -7.54 20.06 14.75
C SER A 174 -7.49 19.58 16.20
N ASP A 175 -8.64 19.41 16.85
CA ASP A 175 -8.84 18.87 18.20
C ASP A 175 -8.68 17.33 18.28
N LYS A 176 -8.69 16.65 17.15
CA LYS A 176 -8.58 15.18 17.05
C LYS A 176 -7.43 14.77 16.14
N PRO A 177 -6.17 15.07 16.50
CA PRO A 177 -5.04 14.86 15.62
C PRO A 177 -4.81 13.38 15.30
N LEU A 178 -4.48 13.10 14.04
CA LEU A 178 -3.97 11.81 13.59
C LEU A 178 -2.43 11.82 13.57
N PRO A 179 -1.78 10.65 13.67
CA PRO A 179 -0.35 10.56 13.47
C PRO A 179 0.08 11.09 12.10
N ASN A 180 1.18 11.84 12.05
CA ASN A 180 1.67 12.49 10.83
C ASN A 180 2.27 11.54 9.77
N SER A 181 1.93 10.26 9.79
CA SER A 181 2.54 9.24 8.92
C SER A 181 1.51 8.51 8.07
N CYS A 182 1.75 8.46 6.77
CA CYS A 182 0.98 7.61 5.84
C CYS A 182 1.25 6.10 6.03
N HIS A 183 2.14 5.71 6.94
CA HIS A 183 2.43 4.31 7.28
C HIS A 183 1.42 3.71 8.26
N ILE A 184 0.18 4.19 8.21
CA ILE A 184 -0.95 3.71 8.98
C ILE A 184 -1.33 2.27 8.61
N LEU A 185 -0.89 1.85 7.43
CA LEU A 185 -1.23 0.58 6.79
C LEU A 185 -0.07 -0.43 6.79
N GLN A 186 0.92 -0.27 7.66
CA GLN A 186 2.02 -1.23 7.83
C GLN A 186 2.20 -1.63 9.27
#